data_9a00888fbbd24aa6922277d625b6cc71
#
_entry.id   9a00888fbbd24aa6922277d625b6cc71
#
_cell.length_a   1.000
_cell.length_b   1.000
_cell.length_c   1.000
_cell.angle_alpha   90.00
_cell.angle_beta   90.00
_cell.angle_gamma   90.00
#
_symmetry.space_group_name_H-M   'P 1'
#
loop_
_entity.id
_entity.type
_entity.pdbx_description
1 polymer ?
#
loop_
_entity_poly.entity_id
_entity_poly.type
_entity_poly.pdbx_seq_one_letter_code
_entity_poly.pdbx_strand_id
1 'polypeptide(L)'
;MTSFFTTGGMRGHSKNMIAKFYPRTHNMGITRVVYQNVGGFGNLRHGQDIEFSNRIHKSGAKVLFIKDALVYHRRRTSLKQFMKQVFNWGVARVNLGKIDSGMLEPVHFLPSLACLFSIVTILLTLQNGWSLLEVLLLFVSPLFILSLQGSFSKSDP
;
A
#
# COMPACT_ATOMS: atom_id res chain seq x y z
N MET A 1 -3.80 10.73 -7.11
CA MET A 1 -5.02 10.42 -6.34
C MET A 1 -4.66 9.40 -5.27
N THR A 2 -4.76 9.78 -4.01
CA THR A 2 -4.50 8.91 -2.86
C THR A 2 -5.77 8.91 -2.03
N SER A 3 -6.60 7.86 -2.14
CA SER A 3 -7.70 7.68 -1.21
C SER A 3 -7.20 6.99 0.06
N PHE A 4 -7.85 7.22 1.18
CA PHE A 4 -7.57 6.54 2.44
C PHE A 4 -7.54 5.01 2.28
N PHE A 5 -8.48 4.46 1.50
CA PHE A 5 -8.60 3.02 1.27
C PHE A 5 -7.55 2.45 0.31
N THR A 6 -7.11 3.21 -0.69
CA THR A 6 -6.12 2.72 -1.68
C THR A 6 -4.68 2.84 -1.20
N THR A 7 -4.42 3.67 -0.20
CA THR A 7 -3.08 3.87 0.37
C THR A 7 -3.00 3.51 1.84
N GLY A 8 -4.12 3.05 2.45
CA GLY A 8 -4.19 2.69 3.86
C GLY A 8 -3.85 3.84 4.81
N GLY A 9 -4.06 5.09 4.38
CA GLY A 9 -3.64 6.27 5.16
C GLY A 9 -2.12 6.41 5.34
N MET A 10 -1.35 5.42 4.90
CA MET A 10 0.10 5.33 5.16
C MET A 10 0.97 6.26 4.31
N ARG A 11 0.39 6.92 3.33
CA ARG A 11 1.09 7.88 2.46
C ARG A 11 0.58 9.30 2.68
N GLY A 12 0.35 9.66 3.94
CA GLY A 12 -0.18 10.96 4.27
C GLY A 12 0.77 12.08 3.96
N HIS A 13 0.21 13.07 3.34
CA HIS A 13 0.81 14.38 3.16
C HIS A 13 0.27 15.38 4.20
N SER A 14 -0.39 14.89 5.26
CA SER A 14 -0.99 15.71 6.30
C SER A 14 -0.08 15.83 7.52
N LYS A 15 -0.01 17.02 8.10
CA LYS A 15 0.73 17.32 9.34
C LYS A 15 0.22 16.55 10.56
N ASN A 16 -0.97 15.97 10.49
CA ASN A 16 -1.68 15.32 11.61
C ASN A 16 -1.57 13.79 11.59
N MET A 17 -0.65 13.19 10.84
CA MET A 17 -0.55 11.75 10.77
C MET A 17 0.12 11.16 12.00
N ILE A 18 -0.66 10.40 12.74
CA ILE A 18 -0.21 9.54 13.85
C ILE A 18 0.55 8.29 13.32
N ALA A 19 0.36 7.94 12.04
CA ALA A 19 1.00 6.79 11.42
C ALA A 19 2.48 7.03 11.10
N LYS A 20 3.31 6.02 11.31
CA LYS A 20 4.74 6.04 10.95
C LYS A 20 4.91 6.34 9.47
N PHE A 21 5.66 7.38 9.15
CA PHE A 21 6.00 7.74 7.78
C PHE A 21 7.19 6.90 7.29
N TYR A 22 7.01 6.17 6.20
CA TYR A 22 8.04 5.37 5.56
C TYR A 22 8.47 6.05 4.24
N PRO A 23 9.56 6.83 4.24
CA PRO A 23 10.05 7.50 3.04
C PRO A 23 10.48 6.49 1.98
N ARG A 24 10.30 6.87 0.70
CA ARG A 24 10.73 6.07 -0.44
C ARG A 24 12.14 6.44 -0.85
N THR A 25 12.92 5.47 -1.31
CA THR A 25 14.34 5.68 -1.72
C THR A 25 14.53 6.80 -2.73
N HIS A 26 13.57 7.02 -3.63
CA HIS A 26 13.64 8.11 -4.63
C HIS A 26 13.36 9.51 -4.05
N ASN A 27 12.91 9.61 -2.81
CA ASN A 27 12.63 10.87 -2.11
C ASN A 27 12.98 10.74 -0.62
N MET A 28 14.22 10.38 -0.32
CA MET A 28 14.73 10.17 1.02
C MET A 28 16.11 10.81 1.14
N GLY A 29 16.28 11.69 2.12
CA GLY A 29 17.58 12.12 2.60
C GLY A 29 17.89 11.48 3.95
N ILE A 30 19.15 11.09 4.17
CA ILE A 30 19.59 10.48 5.44
C ILE A 30 20.99 10.99 5.79
N THR A 31 21.24 11.22 7.07
CA THR A 31 22.57 11.55 7.54
C THR A 31 23.48 10.32 7.55
N ARG A 32 24.77 10.52 7.27
CA ARG A 32 25.77 9.45 7.27
C ARG A 32 25.78 8.68 8.58
N VAL A 33 25.66 9.37 9.70
CA VAL A 33 25.67 8.77 11.04
C VAL A 33 24.52 7.79 11.20
N VAL A 34 23.30 8.19 10.89
CA VAL A 34 22.12 7.31 10.98
C VAL A 34 22.25 6.15 10.00
N TYR A 35 22.69 6.38 8.77
CA TYR A 35 22.91 5.33 7.77
C TYR A 35 23.88 4.25 8.27
N GLN A 36 25.01 4.66 8.85
CA GLN A 36 26.01 3.75 9.39
C GLN A 36 25.50 2.98 10.63
N ASN A 37 24.81 3.67 11.54
CA ASN A 37 24.28 3.07 12.77
C ASN A 37 23.23 1.99 12.49
N VAL A 38 22.38 2.16 11.46
CA VAL A 38 21.40 1.15 11.10
C VAL A 38 21.90 0.12 10.09
N GLY A 39 23.17 0.20 9.65
CA GLY A 39 23.80 -0.77 8.76
C GLY A 39 23.39 -0.66 7.29
N GLY A 40 22.92 0.51 6.83
CA GLY A 40 22.57 0.73 5.43
C GLY A 40 21.35 -0.06 4.92
N PHE A 41 21.23 -0.20 3.61
CA PHE A 41 20.17 -0.99 2.99
C PHE A 41 20.43 -2.50 3.13
N GLY A 42 19.39 -3.28 3.41
CA GLY A 42 19.44 -4.74 3.46
C GLY A 42 19.42 -5.40 2.06
N ASN A 43 19.41 -6.73 2.01
CA ASN A 43 19.47 -7.52 0.76
C ASN A 43 18.07 -7.84 0.18
N LEU A 44 17.01 -7.20 0.61
CA LEU A 44 15.67 -7.43 0.08
C LEU A 44 15.57 -6.90 -1.35
N ARG A 45 15.14 -7.75 -2.29
CA ARG A 45 14.87 -7.32 -3.66
C ARG A 45 13.69 -6.36 -3.78
N HIS A 46 12.67 -6.52 -2.91
CA HIS A 46 11.45 -5.70 -2.90
C HIS A 46 11.10 -5.32 -1.47
N GLY A 47 10.70 -4.06 -1.24
CA GLY A 47 10.37 -3.52 0.07
C GLY A 47 11.58 -3.08 0.91
N GLN A 48 12.77 -3.01 0.31
CA GLN A 48 14.00 -2.59 0.95
C GLN A 48 13.89 -1.20 1.59
N ASP A 49 13.19 -0.27 0.94
CA ASP A 49 12.93 1.08 1.45
C ASP A 49 12.09 1.06 2.74
N ILE A 50 11.11 0.18 2.80
CA ILE A 50 10.22 0.04 3.97
C ILE A 50 10.97 -0.61 5.13
N GLU A 51 11.71 -1.69 4.85
CA GLU A 51 12.52 -2.39 5.84
C GLU A 51 13.57 -1.45 6.45
N PHE A 52 14.30 -0.72 5.60
CA PHE A 52 15.30 0.25 6.03
C PHE A 52 14.69 1.37 6.89
N SER A 53 13.55 1.94 6.44
CA SER A 53 12.82 2.94 7.22
C SER A 53 12.34 2.40 8.57
N ASN A 54 11.93 1.12 8.64
CA ASN A 54 11.55 0.48 9.91
C ASN A 54 12.73 0.39 10.88
N ARG A 55 13.92 0.03 10.38
CA ARG A 55 15.15 0.03 11.24
C ARG A 55 15.50 1.43 11.73
N ILE A 56 15.33 2.46 10.87
CA ILE A 56 15.53 3.86 11.28
C ILE A 56 14.55 4.24 12.40
N HIS A 57 13.27 3.88 12.28
CA HIS A 57 12.31 4.14 13.36
C HIS A 57 12.63 3.40 14.64
N LYS A 58 13.07 2.13 14.55
CA LYS A 58 13.47 1.33 15.71
C LYS A 58 14.73 1.84 16.40
N SER A 59 15.63 2.49 15.67
CA SER A 59 16.83 3.11 16.25
C SER A 59 16.54 4.39 17.03
N GLY A 60 15.29 4.87 17.04
CA GLY A 60 14.91 6.14 17.68
C GLY A 60 15.29 7.38 16.88
N ALA A 61 15.84 7.25 15.69
CA ALA A 61 16.18 8.39 14.84
C ALA A 61 14.94 9.14 14.40
N LYS A 62 15.02 10.47 14.42
CA LYS A 62 13.91 11.35 14.05
C LYS A 62 13.71 11.37 12.54
N VAL A 63 12.53 11.00 12.09
CA VAL A 63 12.12 11.07 10.69
C VAL A 63 11.23 12.28 10.48
N LEU A 64 11.59 13.14 9.51
CA LEU A 64 10.86 14.38 9.21
C LEU A 64 10.28 14.30 7.79
N PHE A 65 9.05 14.77 7.63
CA PHE A 65 8.46 15.01 6.33
C PHE A 65 8.67 16.47 5.91
N ILE A 66 9.34 16.68 4.78
CA ILE A 66 9.61 18.01 4.23
C ILE A 66 8.64 18.22 3.06
N LYS A 67 7.61 19.06 3.27
CA LYS A 67 6.53 19.30 2.30
C LYS A 67 7.05 19.84 0.97
N ASP A 68 8.07 20.70 0.99
CA ASP A 68 8.58 21.41 -0.17
C ASP A 68 9.64 20.62 -0.95
N ALA A 69 10.08 19.45 -0.44
CA ALA A 69 10.98 18.55 -1.13
C ALA A 69 10.21 17.70 -2.15
N LEU A 70 9.96 18.29 -3.33
CA LEU A 70 9.18 17.66 -4.39
C LEU A 70 10.10 16.90 -5.35
N VAL A 71 9.70 15.66 -5.67
CA VAL A 71 10.36 14.82 -6.67
C VAL A 71 9.37 14.39 -7.73
N TYR A 72 9.66 14.68 -8.99
CA TYR A 72 8.86 14.24 -10.13
C TYR A 72 9.28 12.83 -10.51
N HIS A 73 8.33 11.90 -10.41
CA HIS A 73 8.56 10.50 -10.74
C HIS A 73 7.63 10.02 -11.86
N ARG A 74 8.21 9.58 -12.98
CA ARG A 74 7.44 9.00 -14.09
C ARG A 74 6.90 7.62 -13.70
N ARG A 75 5.58 7.50 -13.67
CA ARG A 75 4.90 6.22 -13.38
C ARG A 75 4.98 5.28 -14.57
N ARG A 76 4.86 3.98 -14.30
CA ARG A 76 4.70 2.96 -15.34
C ARG A 76 3.39 3.16 -16.08
N THR A 77 3.43 3.02 -17.41
CA THR A 77 2.27 3.24 -18.29
C THR A 77 1.66 1.94 -18.82
N SER A 78 2.38 0.81 -18.73
CA SER A 78 1.93 -0.49 -19.21
C SER A 78 1.21 -1.29 -18.13
N LEU A 79 0.04 -1.87 -18.47
CA LEU A 79 -0.73 -2.76 -17.61
C LEU A 79 0.11 -3.96 -17.11
N LYS A 80 0.92 -4.57 -18.00
CA LYS A 80 1.84 -5.67 -17.65
C LYS A 80 2.84 -5.27 -16.57
N GLN A 81 3.41 -4.07 -16.70
CA GLN A 81 4.33 -3.53 -15.68
C GLN A 81 3.62 -3.24 -14.37
N PHE A 82 2.38 -2.75 -14.43
CA PHE A 82 1.55 -2.50 -13.24
C PHE A 82 1.22 -3.81 -12.52
N MET A 83 0.76 -4.84 -13.21
CA MET A 83 0.49 -6.16 -12.62
C MET A 83 1.73 -6.76 -11.95
N LYS A 84 2.89 -6.72 -12.64
CA LYS A 84 4.16 -7.16 -12.06
C LYS A 84 4.53 -6.36 -10.81
N GLN A 85 4.25 -5.07 -10.79
CA GLN A 85 4.49 -4.23 -9.61
C GLN A 85 3.61 -4.62 -8.43
N VAL A 86 2.32 -4.83 -8.66
CA VAL A 86 1.36 -5.25 -7.62
C VAL A 86 1.76 -6.61 -7.04
N PHE A 87 2.12 -7.57 -7.90
CA PHE A 87 2.64 -8.86 -7.46
C PHE A 87 3.89 -8.71 -6.58
N ASN A 88 4.87 -7.91 -7.02
CA ASN A 88 6.08 -7.65 -6.24
C ASN A 88 5.80 -6.98 -4.90
N TRP A 89 4.77 -6.15 -4.80
CA TRP A 89 4.33 -5.56 -3.53
C TRP A 89 3.78 -6.63 -2.58
N GLY A 90 3.00 -7.58 -3.10
CA GLY A 90 2.54 -8.72 -2.29
C GLY A 90 3.71 -9.53 -1.74
N VAL A 91 4.66 -9.92 -2.61
CA VAL A 91 5.89 -10.62 -2.20
C VAL A 91 6.68 -9.81 -1.16
N ALA A 92 6.83 -8.49 -1.36
CA ALA A 92 7.49 -7.62 -0.40
C ALA A 92 6.82 -7.65 0.97
N ARG A 93 5.49 -7.61 1.03
CA ARG A 93 4.74 -7.65 2.31
C ARG A 93 4.97 -8.95 3.07
N VAL A 94 4.92 -10.08 2.40
CA VAL A 94 5.20 -11.38 3.02
C VAL A 94 6.63 -11.44 3.57
N ASN A 95 7.63 -10.99 2.79
CA ASN A 95 9.01 -10.98 3.22
C ASN A 95 9.26 -10.04 4.39
N LEU A 96 8.65 -8.84 4.38
CA LEU A 96 8.71 -7.89 5.47
C LEU A 96 8.07 -8.46 6.75
N GLY A 97 6.92 -9.14 6.64
CA GLY A 97 6.27 -9.80 7.76
C GLY A 97 7.08 -10.95 8.37
N LYS A 98 7.92 -11.64 7.56
CA LYS A 98 8.86 -12.66 8.07
C LYS A 98 10.02 -12.05 8.86
N ILE A 99 10.46 -10.84 8.51
CA ILE A 99 11.53 -10.12 9.21
C ILE A 99 10.98 -9.51 10.51
N ASP A 100 9.79 -8.93 10.41
CA ASP A 100 9.15 -8.23 11.52
C ASP A 100 7.63 -8.33 11.36
N SER A 101 6.98 -9.11 12.23
CA SER A 101 5.54 -9.35 12.20
C SER A 101 4.72 -8.05 12.30
N GLY A 102 5.24 -7.02 12.98
CA GLY A 102 4.62 -5.71 13.06
C GLY A 102 4.55 -4.93 11.73
N MET A 103 5.23 -5.42 10.68
CA MET A 103 5.16 -4.82 9.33
C MET A 103 4.06 -5.44 8.46
N LEU A 104 3.41 -6.51 8.93
CA LEU A 104 2.31 -7.17 8.25
C LEU A 104 0.99 -6.84 8.95
N GLU A 105 0.30 -5.83 8.46
CA GLU A 105 -0.98 -5.38 9.00
C GLU A 105 -2.16 -6.15 8.38
N PRO A 106 -3.30 -6.31 9.08
CA PRO A 106 -4.50 -6.98 8.57
C PRO A 106 -4.99 -6.45 7.21
N VAL A 107 -4.82 -5.15 6.96
CA VAL A 107 -5.18 -4.51 5.67
C VAL A 107 -4.45 -5.12 4.47
N HIS A 108 -3.27 -5.73 4.67
CA HIS A 108 -2.51 -6.36 3.59
C HIS A 108 -3.14 -7.68 3.09
N PHE A 109 -4.07 -8.26 3.86
CA PHE A 109 -4.80 -9.48 3.48
C PHE A 109 -6.08 -9.17 2.68
N LEU A 110 -6.55 -7.92 2.66
CA LEU A 110 -7.78 -7.54 1.96
C LEU A 110 -7.82 -7.98 0.49
N PRO A 111 -6.75 -7.83 -0.32
CA PRO A 111 -6.78 -8.32 -1.70
C PRO A 111 -6.99 -9.82 -1.82
N SER A 112 -6.36 -10.62 -0.92
CA SER A 112 -6.52 -12.07 -0.91
C SER A 112 -7.93 -12.48 -0.48
N LEU A 113 -8.49 -11.80 0.52
CA LEU A 113 -9.88 -12.00 0.96
C LEU A 113 -10.87 -11.63 -0.16
N ALA A 114 -10.63 -10.54 -0.88
CA ALA A 114 -11.46 -10.15 -2.01
C ALA A 114 -11.41 -11.20 -3.14
N CYS A 115 -10.23 -11.76 -3.44
CA CYS A 115 -10.11 -12.86 -4.40
C CYS A 115 -10.86 -14.11 -3.94
N LEU A 116 -10.71 -14.51 -2.68
CA LEU A 116 -11.43 -15.65 -2.11
C LEU A 116 -12.94 -15.45 -2.17
N PHE A 117 -13.42 -14.29 -1.76
CA PHE A 117 -14.82 -13.89 -1.86
C PHE A 117 -15.33 -13.99 -3.30
N SER A 118 -14.57 -13.49 -4.26
CA SER A 118 -14.92 -13.56 -5.68
C SER A 118 -15.04 -15.00 -6.18
N ILE A 119 -14.11 -15.88 -5.80
CA ILE A 119 -14.14 -17.31 -6.16
C ILE A 119 -15.37 -17.97 -5.57
N VAL A 120 -15.63 -17.78 -4.28
CA VAL A 120 -16.81 -18.34 -3.59
C VAL A 120 -18.10 -17.87 -4.25
N THR A 121 -18.20 -16.58 -4.56
CA THR A 121 -19.38 -16.03 -5.24
C THR A 121 -19.61 -16.68 -6.59
N ILE A 122 -18.54 -16.82 -7.41
CA ILE A 122 -18.65 -17.49 -8.72
C ILE A 122 -19.15 -18.94 -8.57
N LEU A 123 -18.60 -19.69 -7.61
CA LEU A 123 -19.02 -21.08 -7.36
C LEU A 123 -20.48 -21.17 -6.94
N LEU A 124 -20.92 -20.30 -6.03
CA LEU A 124 -22.33 -20.24 -5.59
C LEU A 124 -23.27 -19.84 -6.74
N THR A 125 -22.84 -18.94 -7.61
CA THR A 125 -23.58 -18.54 -8.80
C THR A 125 -23.83 -19.71 -9.73
N LEU A 126 -22.76 -20.49 -9.99
CA LEU A 126 -22.85 -21.68 -10.85
C LEU A 126 -23.77 -22.75 -10.26
N GLN A 127 -23.80 -22.88 -8.92
CA GLN A 127 -24.67 -23.84 -8.24
C GLN A 127 -26.15 -23.43 -8.22
N ASN A 128 -26.45 -22.15 -7.98
CA ASN A 128 -27.80 -21.67 -7.72
C ASN A 128 -28.49 -21.05 -8.95
N GLY A 129 -27.81 -21.01 -10.10
CA GLY A 129 -28.37 -20.46 -11.33
C GLY A 129 -28.63 -18.95 -11.27
N TRP A 130 -27.87 -18.21 -10.50
CA TRP A 130 -28.02 -16.74 -10.41
C TRP A 130 -27.84 -16.10 -11.77
N SER A 131 -28.59 -15.04 -12.02
CA SER A 131 -28.47 -14.28 -13.26
C SER A 131 -27.15 -13.50 -13.31
N LEU A 132 -26.66 -13.27 -14.51
CA LEU A 132 -25.48 -12.44 -14.74
C LEU A 132 -25.60 -11.05 -14.09
N LEU A 133 -26.82 -10.51 -14.03
CA LEU A 133 -27.13 -9.22 -13.44
C LEU A 133 -26.89 -9.20 -11.94
N GLU A 134 -27.31 -10.24 -11.21
CA GLU A 134 -27.11 -10.35 -9.76
C GLU A 134 -25.62 -10.42 -9.42
N VAL A 135 -24.87 -11.20 -10.18
CA VAL A 135 -23.41 -11.29 -10.05
C VAL A 135 -22.75 -9.93 -10.30
N LEU A 136 -23.13 -9.26 -11.37
CA LEU A 136 -22.60 -7.94 -11.74
C LEU A 136 -22.89 -6.90 -10.65
N LEU A 137 -24.10 -6.88 -10.11
CA LEU A 137 -24.50 -5.98 -9.02
C LEU A 137 -23.65 -6.24 -7.75
N LEU A 138 -23.35 -7.49 -7.43
CA LEU A 138 -22.55 -7.85 -6.26
C LEU A 138 -21.11 -7.37 -6.36
N PHE A 139 -20.52 -7.36 -7.56
CA PHE A 139 -19.16 -6.87 -7.79
C PHE A 139 -19.07 -5.36 -8.01
N VAL A 140 -20.09 -4.76 -8.65
CA VAL A 140 -20.09 -3.32 -8.98
C VAL A 140 -20.47 -2.47 -7.77
N SER A 141 -21.38 -2.95 -6.90
CA SER A 141 -21.84 -2.17 -5.76
C SER A 141 -20.73 -1.73 -4.79
N PRO A 142 -19.76 -2.58 -4.38
CA PRO A 142 -18.65 -2.14 -3.55
C PRO A 142 -17.73 -1.14 -4.24
N LEU A 143 -17.49 -1.31 -5.56
CA LEU A 143 -16.69 -0.37 -6.35
C LEU A 143 -17.38 0.99 -6.48
N PHE A 144 -18.70 0.99 -6.63
CA PHE A 144 -19.50 2.20 -6.69
C PHE A 144 -19.49 2.95 -5.36
N ILE A 145 -19.64 2.25 -4.22
CA ILE A 145 -19.54 2.83 -2.89
C ILE A 145 -18.14 3.44 -2.65
N LEU A 146 -17.07 2.73 -3.03
CA LEU A 146 -15.71 3.25 -2.92
C LEU A 146 -15.47 4.47 -3.80
N SER A 147 -16.08 4.50 -4.99
CA SER A 147 -16.03 5.65 -5.91
C SER A 147 -16.72 6.88 -5.33
N LEU A 148 -17.89 6.70 -4.74
CA LEU A 148 -18.64 7.79 -4.07
C LEU A 148 -17.84 8.35 -2.90
N GLN A 149 -17.26 7.52 -2.04
CA GLN A 149 -16.42 7.98 -0.93
C GLN A 149 -15.21 8.77 -1.40
N GLY A 150 -14.58 8.35 -2.52
CA GLY A 150 -13.49 9.09 -3.14
C GLY A 150 -13.90 10.46 -3.69
N SER A 151 -15.14 10.62 -4.06
CA SER A 151 -15.70 11.87 -4.57
C SER A 151 -16.00 12.87 -3.43
N PHE A 152 -16.55 12.39 -2.32
CA PHE A 152 -16.85 13.21 -1.14
C PHE A 152 -15.58 13.67 -0.39
N SER A 153 -14.52 12.86 -0.38
CA SER A 153 -13.23 13.25 0.22
C SER A 153 -12.48 14.35 -0.56
N LYS A 154 -12.99 14.77 -1.69
CA LYS A 154 -12.37 15.79 -2.56
C LYS A 154 -13.00 17.18 -2.39
N SER A 155 -14.07 17.30 -1.61
CA SER A 155 -14.83 18.54 -1.43
C SER A 155 -14.42 19.35 -0.20
N ASP A 156 -13.43 18.93 0.60
CA ASP A 156 -12.87 19.78 1.65
C ASP A 156 -11.67 20.58 1.10
N PRO A 157 -11.72 21.93 1.15
CA PRO A 157 -10.70 22.83 0.64
C PRO A 157 -9.40 22.79 1.44
#